data_e2b50f4124c900ea59a091d79f547bc6
#
_entry.id   e2b50f4124c900ea59a091d79f547bc6
#
_cell.length_a   1.000
_cell.length_b   1.000
_cell.length_c   1.000
_cell.angle_alpha   90.00
_cell.angle_beta   90.00
_cell.angle_gamma   90.00
#
_symmetry.space_group_name_H-M   'P 1'
#
loop_
_entity.id
_entity.type
_entity.pdbx_description
1 polymer ?
#
loop_
_entity_poly.entity_id
_entity_poly.type
_entity_poly.pdbx_seq_one_letter_code
_entity_poly.pdbx_strand_id
1 'polypeptide(L)'
;MAKRGRGRPIIETLTPSQERLLVAIQEHIDWEGLSPTLRELAEQLDQGVASIYKLIQRLERNGFVGRTAGKSRSLVVLRSANEPQLAGLVSIPLIGTVAAGAPMFAPENQLGELLVDAATVRSGRHFALKVSGQSMIDAGIHSGDLLVIRQQPLADHRDIVVALLNDEATVKRLHHRNGEISLIPENPRFKPIPVGPEDDLRIVGKVVAVRRSSDKT
;
A
#
# COMPACT_ATOMS: atom_id res chain seq x y z
N MET A 1 -4.46 19.94 -34.55
CA MET A 1 -3.19 19.29 -34.12
C MET A 1 -2.99 19.51 -32.63
N ALA A 2 -3.33 18.54 -31.80
CA ALA A 2 -3.22 18.63 -30.36
C ALA A 2 -1.88 18.03 -29.92
N LYS A 3 -1.02 18.84 -29.27
CA LYS A 3 0.25 18.40 -28.67
C LYS A 3 -0.02 17.49 -27.47
N ARG A 4 0.26 16.19 -27.61
CA ARG A 4 0.37 15.25 -26.50
C ARG A 4 1.58 15.62 -25.65
N GLY A 5 1.36 16.15 -24.45
CA GLY A 5 2.39 16.31 -23.43
C GLY A 5 2.87 14.92 -22.99
N ARG A 6 4.13 14.60 -23.28
CA ARG A 6 4.83 13.45 -22.70
C ARG A 6 4.98 13.70 -21.20
N GLY A 7 4.18 13.03 -20.40
CA GLY A 7 4.39 12.95 -18.96
C GLY A 7 5.72 12.24 -18.70
N ARG A 8 6.71 13.01 -18.25
CA ARG A 8 7.98 12.51 -17.76
C ARG A 8 7.69 11.70 -16.50
N PRO A 9 8.19 10.47 -16.33
CA PRO A 9 8.08 9.76 -15.05
C PRO A 9 8.77 10.61 -14.00
N ILE A 10 8.02 11.03 -12.98
CA ILE A 10 8.55 11.80 -11.85
C ILE A 10 9.23 10.78 -10.94
N ILE A 11 10.50 10.49 -11.21
CA ILE A 11 11.42 9.93 -10.23
C ILE A 11 11.88 11.14 -9.43
N GLU A 12 11.12 11.52 -8.42
CA GLU A 12 11.50 12.62 -7.56
C GLU A 12 12.49 12.11 -6.50
N THR A 13 13.77 12.19 -6.83
CA THR A 13 14.81 12.26 -5.80
C THR A 13 14.54 13.50 -4.97
N LEU A 14 14.50 13.35 -3.65
CA LEU A 14 14.40 14.47 -2.73
C LEU A 14 15.54 15.44 -2.99
N THR A 15 15.25 16.74 -3.01
CA THR A 15 16.30 17.74 -2.97
C THR A 15 16.94 17.73 -1.59
N PRO A 16 18.21 18.17 -1.42
CA PRO A 16 18.89 18.20 -0.12
C PRO A 16 18.10 18.95 0.98
N SER A 17 17.30 19.96 0.58
CA SER A 17 16.45 20.69 1.53
C SER A 17 15.19 19.90 1.93
N GLN A 18 14.63 19.12 1.02
CA GLN A 18 13.50 18.23 1.32
C GLN A 18 13.93 17.06 2.19
N GLU A 19 15.10 16.50 1.91
CA GLU A 19 15.68 15.41 2.69
C GLU A 19 15.97 15.85 4.14
N ARG A 20 16.65 16.98 4.33
CA ARG A 20 16.89 17.55 5.65
C ARG A 20 15.61 17.82 6.43
N LEU A 21 14.58 18.36 5.77
CA LEU A 21 13.28 18.60 6.40
C LEU A 21 12.59 17.28 6.80
N LEU A 22 12.63 16.27 5.94
CA LEU A 22 12.02 14.97 6.22
C LEU A 22 12.70 14.26 7.40
N VAL A 23 14.04 14.30 7.45
CA VAL A 23 14.82 13.79 8.58
C VAL A 23 14.47 14.54 9.85
N ALA A 24 14.42 15.87 9.83
CA ALA A 24 14.07 16.68 11.01
C ALA A 24 12.66 16.37 11.53
N ILE A 25 11.69 16.12 10.65
CA ILE A 25 10.34 15.71 11.05
C ILE A 25 10.37 14.33 11.72
N GLN A 26 11.12 13.38 11.15
CA GLN A 26 11.22 12.01 11.69
C GLN A 26 11.90 12.03 13.06
N GLU A 27 13.06 12.66 13.19
CA GLU A 27 13.80 12.77 14.43
C GLU A 27 12.99 13.42 15.55
N HIS A 28 12.23 14.46 15.22
CA HIS A 28 11.35 15.13 16.21
C HIS A 28 10.24 14.18 16.70
N ILE A 29 9.63 13.42 15.79
CA ILE A 29 8.58 12.44 16.14
C ILE A 29 9.17 11.31 17.00
N ASP A 30 10.36 10.81 16.63
CA ASP A 30 11.03 9.71 17.34
C ASP A 30 11.46 10.13 18.76
N TRP A 31 11.85 11.41 18.94
CA TRP A 31 12.32 11.93 20.23
C TRP A 31 11.19 12.42 21.13
N GLU A 32 10.26 13.22 20.61
CA GLU A 32 9.19 13.87 21.38
C GLU A 32 7.90 13.05 21.41
N GLY A 33 7.77 12.04 20.55
CA GLY A 33 6.52 11.28 20.38
C GLY A 33 5.38 12.07 19.72
N LEU A 34 5.63 13.30 19.29
CA LEU A 34 4.66 14.24 18.73
C LEU A 34 5.17 14.85 17.42
N SER A 35 4.25 15.15 16.51
CA SER A 35 4.58 15.85 15.28
C SER A 35 5.05 17.29 15.55
N PRO A 36 6.13 17.76 14.89
CA PRO A 36 6.61 19.14 15.03
C PRO A 36 5.62 20.15 14.42
N THR A 37 5.67 21.37 14.92
CA THR A 37 5.02 22.53 14.31
C THR A 37 5.90 23.14 13.23
N LEU A 38 5.31 23.98 12.36
CA LEU A 38 6.05 24.69 11.33
C LEU A 38 7.12 25.64 11.93
N ARG A 39 6.89 26.19 13.13
CA ARG A 39 7.83 27.06 13.81
C ARG A 39 9.02 26.29 14.36
N GLU A 40 8.79 25.18 15.02
CA GLU A 40 9.85 24.29 15.53
C GLU A 40 10.77 23.84 14.38
N LEU A 41 10.20 23.43 13.23
CA LEU A 41 10.97 23.07 12.05
C LEU A 41 11.74 24.26 11.44
N ALA A 42 11.13 25.45 11.46
CA ALA A 42 11.78 26.66 10.96
C ALA A 42 12.99 27.05 11.80
N GLU A 43 12.88 26.96 13.12
CA GLU A 43 13.98 27.20 14.09
C GLU A 43 15.07 26.13 13.94
N GLN A 44 14.70 24.84 13.91
CA GLN A 44 15.65 23.73 13.81
C GLN A 44 16.48 23.78 12.52
N LEU A 45 15.87 24.20 11.41
CA LEU A 45 16.52 24.20 10.08
C LEU A 45 17.07 25.58 9.67
N ASP A 46 16.97 26.57 10.54
CA ASP A 46 17.36 27.98 10.25
C ASP A 46 16.74 28.49 8.93
N GLN A 47 15.42 28.32 8.79
CA GLN A 47 14.65 28.72 7.62
C GLN A 47 13.38 29.48 8.01
N GLY A 48 12.88 30.30 7.09
CA GLY A 48 11.61 30.99 7.28
C GLY A 48 10.42 30.01 7.24
N VAL A 49 9.41 30.22 8.10
CA VAL A 49 8.19 29.40 8.19
C VAL A 49 7.50 29.21 6.84
N ALA A 50 7.51 30.27 5.99
CA ALA A 50 6.94 30.19 4.63
C ALA A 50 7.71 29.22 3.71
N SER A 51 9.02 29.11 3.88
CA SER A 51 9.87 28.15 3.15
C SER A 51 9.60 26.74 3.59
N ILE A 52 9.53 26.49 4.90
CA ILE A 52 9.16 25.19 5.47
C ILE A 52 7.79 24.76 4.98
N TYR A 53 6.80 25.64 5.01
CA TYR A 53 5.46 25.32 4.50
C TYR A 53 5.47 24.86 3.05
N LYS A 54 6.22 25.55 2.17
CA LYS A 54 6.35 25.16 0.75
C LYS A 54 7.06 23.82 0.58
N LEU A 55 8.07 23.53 1.39
CA LEU A 55 8.78 22.26 1.36
C LEU A 55 7.85 21.11 1.82
N ILE A 56 7.09 21.31 2.90
CA ILE A 56 6.09 20.32 3.38
C ILE A 56 5.05 20.05 2.29
N GLN A 57 4.50 21.07 1.64
CA GLN A 57 3.54 20.87 0.55
C GLN A 57 4.12 20.04 -0.60
N ARG A 58 5.41 20.16 -0.89
CA ARG A 58 6.09 19.34 -1.89
C ARG A 58 6.26 17.90 -1.40
N LEU A 59 6.67 17.69 -0.15
CA LEU A 59 6.77 16.37 0.47
C LEU A 59 5.40 15.67 0.54
N GLU A 60 4.33 16.41 0.84
CA GLU A 60 2.95 15.88 0.82
C GLU A 60 2.55 15.44 -0.60
N ARG A 61 2.79 16.29 -1.60
CA ARG A 61 2.49 15.99 -3.01
C ARG A 61 3.25 14.76 -3.51
N ASN A 62 4.47 14.58 -3.02
CA ASN A 62 5.34 13.45 -3.37
C ASN A 62 5.11 12.22 -2.49
N GLY A 63 4.18 12.27 -1.54
CA GLY A 63 3.81 11.14 -0.70
C GLY A 63 4.82 10.77 0.39
N PHE A 64 5.73 11.69 0.76
CA PHE A 64 6.67 11.46 1.85
C PHE A 64 6.07 11.81 3.22
N VAL A 65 5.18 12.79 3.25
CA VAL A 65 4.51 13.26 4.47
C VAL A 65 3.02 13.32 4.23
N GLY A 66 2.23 13.02 5.25
CA GLY A 66 0.78 13.18 5.27
C GLY A 66 0.33 14.06 6.42
N ARG A 67 -0.95 14.44 6.42
CA ARG A 67 -1.59 15.14 7.53
C ARG A 67 -2.80 14.39 8.04
N THR A 68 -2.95 14.34 9.35
CA THR A 68 -4.19 13.86 9.96
C THR A 68 -5.15 15.06 10.09
N ALA A 69 -6.32 14.97 9.47
CA ALA A 69 -7.30 16.05 9.46
C ALA A 69 -7.70 16.46 10.89
N GLY A 70 -7.79 17.80 11.14
CA GLY A 70 -8.36 18.35 12.37
C GLY A 70 -7.42 18.52 13.57
N LYS A 71 -6.10 18.28 13.42
CA LYS A 71 -5.13 18.47 14.52
C LYS A 71 -4.01 19.44 14.13
N SER A 72 -3.57 20.30 15.07
CA SER A 72 -2.48 21.27 14.87
C SER A 72 -1.10 20.62 14.75
N ARG A 73 -0.89 19.44 15.34
CA ARG A 73 0.29 18.58 15.25
C ARG A 73 -0.09 17.32 14.48
N SER A 74 -0.09 17.39 13.16
CA SER A 74 -0.75 16.39 12.31
C SER A 74 0.15 15.81 11.22
N LEU A 75 1.43 16.20 11.16
CA LEU A 75 2.36 15.66 10.19
C LEU A 75 2.68 14.20 10.54
N VAL A 76 2.57 13.33 9.56
CA VAL A 76 2.94 11.92 9.66
C VAL A 76 3.93 11.62 8.54
N VAL A 77 5.08 11.05 8.88
CA VAL A 77 6.03 10.57 7.88
C VAL A 77 5.48 9.28 7.29
N LEU A 78 5.26 9.29 5.98
CA LEU A 78 4.74 8.15 5.21
C LEU A 78 5.88 7.34 4.59
N ARG A 79 7.04 7.99 4.36
CA ARG A 79 8.25 7.40 3.77
C ARG A 79 9.46 8.09 4.37
N SER A 80 10.44 7.32 4.84
CA SER A 80 11.69 7.85 5.40
C SER A 80 12.65 8.37 4.33
N ALA A 81 13.46 9.38 4.68
CA ALA A 81 14.55 9.88 3.83
C ALA A 81 15.68 8.85 3.66
N ASN A 82 15.88 8.00 4.66
CA ASN A 82 16.94 7.00 4.73
C ASN A 82 16.55 5.61 4.21
N GLU A 83 15.33 5.45 3.67
CA GLU A 83 15.02 4.22 2.93
C GLU A 83 15.99 4.14 1.74
N PRO A 84 16.75 3.04 1.58
CA PRO A 84 17.66 2.90 0.46
C PRO A 84 16.85 3.08 -0.82
N GLN A 85 17.04 4.19 -1.50
CA GLN A 85 16.50 4.42 -2.84
C GLN A 85 17.25 3.49 -3.80
N LEU A 86 16.86 2.24 -3.82
CA LEU A 86 17.03 1.43 -5.02
C LEU A 86 16.12 2.11 -6.05
N ALA A 87 16.71 2.91 -6.93
CA ALA A 87 16.03 3.81 -7.84
C ALA A 87 14.78 3.15 -8.43
N GLY A 88 13.59 3.66 -8.05
CA GLY A 88 12.32 3.14 -8.53
C GLY A 88 11.67 2.03 -7.68
N LEU A 89 12.23 1.64 -6.54
CA LEU A 89 11.59 0.68 -5.62
C LEU A 89 10.97 1.38 -4.42
N VAL A 90 9.86 0.82 -3.94
CA VAL A 90 9.11 1.27 -2.76
C VAL A 90 8.92 0.06 -1.84
N SER A 91 9.11 0.25 -0.54
CA SER A 91 8.83 -0.76 0.46
C SER A 91 7.33 -0.79 0.78
N ILE A 92 6.75 -1.99 0.83
CA ILE A 92 5.39 -2.24 1.29
C ILE A 92 5.40 -3.33 2.36
N PRO A 93 4.52 -3.27 3.39
CA PRO A 93 4.48 -4.27 4.44
C PRO A 93 4.09 -5.64 3.88
N LEU A 94 4.82 -6.68 4.28
CA LEU A 94 4.47 -8.08 4.01
C LEU A 94 3.65 -8.61 5.19
N ILE A 95 2.40 -8.97 4.89
CA ILE A 95 1.43 -9.48 5.86
C ILE A 95 1.41 -11.01 5.79
N GLY A 96 1.47 -11.67 6.94
CA GLY A 96 1.45 -13.14 7.02
C GLY A 96 0.05 -13.72 6.92
N THR A 97 -0.90 -13.14 7.65
CA THR A 97 -2.27 -13.65 7.71
C THR A 97 -3.26 -12.48 7.64
N VAL A 98 -4.32 -12.67 6.88
CA VAL A 98 -5.49 -11.79 6.88
C VAL A 98 -6.58 -12.55 7.64
N ALA A 99 -6.97 -12.01 8.79
CA ALA A 99 -8.04 -12.57 9.60
C ALA A 99 -9.05 -11.48 9.97
N ALA A 100 -10.30 -11.86 10.18
CA ALA A 100 -11.29 -10.95 10.68
C ALA A 100 -11.06 -10.63 12.17
N GLY A 101 -11.45 -9.43 12.58
CA GLY A 101 -11.39 -9.00 13.98
C GLY A 101 -10.04 -8.50 14.47
N ALA A 102 -8.93 -8.83 13.82
CA ALA A 102 -7.63 -8.25 14.14
C ALA A 102 -7.25 -7.13 13.15
N PRO A 103 -6.57 -6.06 13.59
CA PRO A 103 -6.05 -5.06 12.68
C PRO A 103 -5.04 -5.72 11.74
N MET A 104 -5.32 -5.73 10.43
CA MET A 104 -4.49 -6.40 9.42
C MET A 104 -3.03 -5.93 9.46
N PHE A 105 -2.80 -4.66 9.78
CA PHE A 105 -1.48 -4.04 9.88
C PHE A 105 -0.93 -4.02 11.32
N ALA A 106 -1.48 -4.80 12.23
CA ALA A 106 -0.91 -4.94 13.55
C ALA A 106 0.52 -5.52 13.46
N PRO A 107 1.46 -5.07 14.30
CA PRO A 107 2.86 -5.49 14.23
C PRO A 107 3.04 -7.02 14.23
N GLU A 108 2.20 -7.73 14.97
CA GLU A 108 2.20 -9.19 15.05
C GLU A 108 1.84 -9.89 13.74
N ASN A 109 1.15 -9.22 12.83
CA ASN A 109 0.77 -9.76 11.52
C ASN A 109 1.80 -9.44 10.43
N GLN A 110 2.79 -8.59 10.72
CA GLN A 110 3.81 -8.20 9.76
C GLN A 110 4.99 -9.18 9.79
N LEU A 111 5.29 -9.78 8.65
CA LEU A 111 6.44 -10.68 8.47
C LEU A 111 7.71 -9.94 8.01
N GLY A 112 7.60 -8.66 7.68
CA GLY A 112 8.68 -7.85 7.12
C GLY A 112 8.18 -6.90 6.04
N GLU A 113 9.04 -6.61 5.07
CA GLU A 113 8.77 -5.68 3.98
C GLU A 113 9.12 -6.30 2.63
N LEU A 114 8.40 -5.89 1.60
CA LEU A 114 8.67 -6.26 0.22
C LEU A 114 9.00 -5.00 -0.60
N LEU A 115 10.15 -5.00 -1.25
CA LEU A 115 10.50 -3.95 -2.21
C LEU A 115 9.79 -4.22 -3.55
N VAL A 116 9.01 -3.27 -4.02
CA VAL A 116 8.26 -3.34 -5.28
C VAL A 116 8.54 -2.11 -6.14
N ASP A 117 8.39 -2.26 -7.45
CA ASP A 117 8.50 -1.14 -8.39
C ASP A 117 7.44 -0.06 -8.06
N ALA A 118 7.89 1.20 -7.92
CA ALA A 118 7.00 2.33 -7.67
C ALA A 118 5.91 2.49 -8.74
N ALA A 119 6.16 2.04 -9.97
CA ALA A 119 5.17 2.02 -11.03
C ALA A 119 4.00 1.05 -10.73
N THR A 120 4.22 0.03 -9.92
CA THR A 120 3.19 -0.93 -9.49
C THR A 120 2.28 -0.35 -8.41
N VAL A 121 2.81 0.52 -7.53
CA VAL A 121 2.13 1.05 -6.34
C VAL A 121 1.79 2.54 -6.45
N ARG A 122 1.24 2.95 -7.60
CA ARG A 122 1.05 4.36 -7.98
C ARG A 122 0.11 5.18 -7.08
N SER A 123 -0.89 4.56 -6.46
CA SER A 123 -1.88 5.27 -5.65
C SER A 123 -2.53 4.36 -4.61
N GLY A 124 -2.85 4.93 -3.43
CA GLY A 124 -3.47 4.21 -2.32
C GLY A 124 -2.46 3.41 -1.48
N ARG A 125 -2.97 2.78 -0.43
CA ARG A 125 -2.15 1.90 0.42
C ARG A 125 -1.97 0.54 -0.24
N HIS A 126 -0.76 0.02 -0.16
CA HIS A 126 -0.42 -1.30 -0.69
C HIS A 126 0.18 -2.17 0.42
N PHE A 127 0.01 -3.45 0.28
CA PHE A 127 0.66 -4.46 1.12
C PHE A 127 0.94 -5.70 0.29
N ALA A 128 1.83 -6.54 0.79
CA ALA A 128 2.10 -7.84 0.21
C ALA A 128 1.48 -8.95 1.08
N LEU A 129 1.07 -10.04 0.43
CA LEU A 129 0.54 -11.23 1.07
C LEU A 129 1.17 -12.47 0.44
N LYS A 130 1.63 -13.42 1.28
CA LYS A 130 2.12 -14.72 0.81
C LYS A 130 0.94 -15.65 0.53
N VAL A 131 0.91 -16.21 -0.67
CA VAL A 131 -0.15 -17.14 -1.10
C VAL A 131 0.03 -18.49 -0.41
N SER A 132 -1.08 -19.03 0.08
CA SER A 132 -1.19 -20.43 0.49
C SER A 132 -2.31 -21.11 -0.31
N GLY A 133 -2.01 -22.27 -0.90
CA GLY A 133 -2.97 -23.03 -1.68
C GLY A 133 -2.78 -22.92 -3.20
N GLN A 134 -3.68 -23.57 -3.94
CA GLN A 134 -3.56 -23.80 -5.38
C GLN A 134 -4.80 -23.35 -6.17
N SER A 135 -5.71 -22.60 -5.57
CA SER A 135 -7.00 -22.26 -6.19
C SER A 135 -6.88 -21.27 -7.36
N MET A 136 -5.70 -20.66 -7.59
CA MET A 136 -5.48 -19.61 -8.59
C MET A 136 -4.34 -19.92 -9.57
N ILE A 137 -3.99 -21.20 -9.75
CA ILE A 137 -2.83 -21.62 -10.57
C ILE A 137 -2.98 -21.24 -12.05
N ASP A 138 -4.19 -21.31 -12.59
CA ASP A 138 -4.45 -20.98 -14.00
C ASP A 138 -4.42 -19.45 -14.24
N ALA A 139 -4.47 -18.66 -13.17
CA ALA A 139 -4.16 -17.22 -13.18
C ALA A 139 -2.67 -16.94 -12.99
N GLY A 140 -1.81 -17.97 -12.95
CA GLY A 140 -0.37 -17.85 -12.74
C GLY A 140 0.02 -17.53 -11.29
N ILE A 141 -0.88 -17.75 -10.32
CA ILE A 141 -0.65 -17.53 -8.89
C ILE A 141 -0.48 -18.89 -8.21
N HIS A 142 0.71 -19.15 -7.67
CA HIS A 142 1.08 -20.41 -7.05
C HIS A 142 1.28 -20.25 -5.53
N SER A 143 1.20 -21.35 -4.81
CA SER A 143 1.53 -21.36 -3.39
C SER A 143 2.98 -20.91 -3.18
N GLY A 144 3.20 -19.99 -2.22
CA GLY A 144 4.48 -19.37 -1.96
C GLY A 144 4.70 -18.03 -2.66
N ASP A 145 3.94 -17.71 -3.73
CA ASP A 145 4.03 -16.41 -4.40
C ASP A 145 3.67 -15.26 -3.45
N LEU A 146 4.24 -14.08 -3.72
CA LEU A 146 3.92 -12.84 -3.04
C LEU A 146 3.00 -12.00 -3.92
N LEU A 147 1.80 -11.71 -3.43
CA LEU A 147 0.85 -10.83 -4.09
C LEU A 147 1.07 -9.39 -3.62
N VAL A 148 1.13 -8.46 -4.56
CA VAL A 148 1.04 -7.03 -4.27
C VAL A 148 -0.43 -6.63 -4.38
N ILE A 149 -0.98 -6.10 -3.29
CA ILE A 149 -2.41 -5.83 -3.14
C ILE A 149 -2.60 -4.34 -2.90
N ARG A 150 -3.46 -3.71 -3.68
CA ARG A 150 -3.95 -2.36 -3.37
C ARG A 150 -5.16 -2.47 -2.44
N GLN A 151 -5.04 -1.88 -1.26
CA GLN A 151 -6.11 -1.86 -0.26
C GLN A 151 -7.28 -1.01 -0.77
N GLN A 152 -8.44 -1.62 -0.93
CA GLN A 152 -9.68 -0.97 -1.33
C GLN A 152 -10.89 -1.85 -1.01
N PRO A 153 -12.04 -1.26 -0.62
CA PRO A 153 -13.24 -2.02 -0.26
C PRO A 153 -14.09 -2.43 -1.47
N LEU A 154 -13.78 -1.92 -2.66
CA LEU A 154 -14.52 -2.19 -3.89
C LEU A 154 -13.58 -2.77 -4.96
N ALA A 155 -14.13 -3.63 -5.79
CA ALA A 155 -13.43 -4.21 -6.93
C ALA A 155 -14.42 -4.42 -8.10
N ASP A 156 -13.87 -4.41 -9.32
CA ASP A 156 -14.65 -4.59 -10.52
C ASP A 156 -14.84 -6.08 -10.85
N HIS A 157 -15.87 -6.36 -11.65
CA HIS A 157 -16.05 -7.69 -12.22
C HIS A 157 -14.77 -8.16 -12.93
N ARG A 158 -14.34 -9.40 -12.65
CA ARG A 158 -13.10 -10.04 -13.11
C ARG A 158 -11.80 -9.62 -12.42
N ASP A 159 -11.83 -8.70 -11.49
CA ASP A 159 -10.65 -8.43 -10.67
C ASP A 159 -10.26 -9.66 -9.84
N ILE A 160 -8.96 -9.88 -9.65
CA ILE A 160 -8.47 -10.82 -8.64
C ILE A 160 -8.40 -10.06 -7.32
N VAL A 161 -9.09 -10.58 -6.31
CA VAL A 161 -9.24 -9.92 -5.03
C VAL A 161 -8.74 -10.79 -3.89
N VAL A 162 -8.28 -10.13 -2.83
CA VAL A 162 -8.23 -10.71 -1.49
C VAL A 162 -9.53 -10.34 -0.80
N ALA A 163 -10.26 -11.32 -0.37
CA ALA A 163 -11.54 -11.16 0.30
C ALA A 163 -11.58 -11.93 1.62
N LEU A 164 -12.36 -11.43 2.56
CA LEU A 164 -12.84 -12.18 3.72
C LEU A 164 -14.27 -12.60 3.42
N LEU A 165 -14.54 -13.89 3.49
CA LEU A 165 -15.88 -14.46 3.39
C LEU A 165 -16.15 -15.23 4.67
N ASN A 166 -17.12 -14.76 5.45
CA ASN A 166 -17.45 -15.35 6.75
C ASN A 166 -16.17 -15.51 7.62
N ASP A 167 -15.37 -14.45 7.66
CA ASP A 167 -14.09 -14.35 8.39
C ASP A 167 -12.91 -15.17 7.83
N GLU A 168 -13.12 -15.93 6.75
CA GLU A 168 -12.06 -16.67 6.08
C GLU A 168 -11.43 -15.87 4.93
N ALA A 169 -10.10 -15.70 4.97
CA ALA A 169 -9.37 -15.02 3.91
C ALA A 169 -9.20 -15.90 2.67
N THR A 170 -9.47 -15.34 1.51
CA THR A 170 -9.31 -16.06 0.24
C THR A 170 -8.87 -15.15 -0.89
N VAL A 171 -8.16 -15.74 -1.88
CA VAL A 171 -7.81 -15.07 -3.15
C VAL A 171 -8.61 -15.73 -4.25
N LYS A 172 -9.44 -14.95 -4.95
CA LYS A 172 -10.31 -15.43 -6.02
C LYS A 172 -10.52 -14.36 -7.08
N ARG A 173 -11.04 -14.75 -8.23
CA ARG A 173 -11.56 -13.80 -9.20
C ARG A 173 -12.99 -13.40 -8.82
N LEU A 174 -13.24 -12.11 -8.70
CA LEU A 174 -14.56 -11.59 -8.39
C LEU A 174 -15.48 -11.71 -9.63
N HIS A 175 -16.57 -12.41 -9.49
CA HIS A 175 -17.68 -12.36 -10.42
C HIS A 175 -18.80 -11.52 -9.81
N HIS A 176 -19.16 -10.44 -10.49
CA HIS A 176 -20.25 -9.55 -10.09
C HIS A 176 -21.03 -9.16 -11.33
N ARG A 177 -22.16 -9.81 -11.55
CA ARG A 177 -23.08 -9.54 -12.67
C ARG A 177 -24.53 -9.74 -12.24
N ASN A 178 -25.43 -8.88 -12.75
CA ASN A 178 -26.86 -8.97 -12.53
C ASN A 178 -27.29 -9.09 -11.05
N GLY A 179 -26.51 -8.47 -10.14
CA GLY A 179 -26.76 -8.57 -8.71
C GLY A 179 -26.25 -9.84 -8.04
N GLU A 180 -25.71 -10.79 -8.80
CA GLU A 180 -25.10 -12.00 -8.27
C GLU A 180 -23.60 -11.80 -8.04
N ILE A 181 -23.11 -12.26 -6.90
CA ILE A 181 -21.70 -12.22 -6.54
C ILE A 181 -21.20 -13.65 -6.34
N SER A 182 -20.05 -13.95 -6.91
CA SER A 182 -19.36 -15.22 -6.69
C SER A 182 -17.85 -15.02 -6.70
N LEU A 183 -17.15 -15.82 -5.92
CA LEU A 183 -15.71 -15.89 -5.88
C LEU A 183 -15.25 -17.11 -6.69
N ILE A 184 -14.65 -16.84 -7.86
CA ILE A 184 -14.29 -17.87 -8.84
C ILE A 184 -12.83 -18.26 -8.68
N PRO A 185 -12.52 -19.54 -8.44
CA PRO A 185 -11.15 -20.05 -8.50
C PRO A 185 -10.66 -20.11 -9.94
N GLU A 186 -9.39 -19.97 -10.15
CA GLU A 186 -8.69 -20.22 -11.42
C GLU A 186 -7.92 -21.55 -11.30
N ASN A 187 -8.69 -22.62 -11.04
CA ASN A 187 -8.24 -24.01 -11.01
C ASN A 187 -9.50 -24.91 -11.02
N PRO A 188 -9.65 -25.80 -12.03
CA PRO A 188 -10.84 -26.65 -12.19
C PRO A 188 -11.05 -27.67 -11.05
N ARG A 189 -10.05 -27.89 -10.21
CA ARG A 189 -10.18 -28.74 -9.00
C ARG A 189 -10.99 -28.07 -7.88
N PHE A 190 -11.23 -26.77 -7.97
CA PHE A 190 -11.97 -26.00 -6.98
C PHE A 190 -13.29 -25.52 -7.57
N LYS A 191 -14.32 -25.46 -6.74
CA LYS A 191 -15.64 -24.98 -7.17
C LYS A 191 -15.78 -23.47 -6.94
N PRO A 192 -16.54 -22.76 -7.79
CA PRO A 192 -16.96 -21.40 -7.49
C PRO A 192 -17.70 -21.33 -6.14
N ILE A 193 -17.49 -20.22 -5.44
CA ILE A 193 -18.15 -19.94 -4.15
C ILE A 193 -19.19 -18.86 -4.41
N PRO A 194 -20.50 -19.20 -4.50
CA PRO A 194 -21.55 -18.21 -4.58
C PRO A 194 -21.63 -17.45 -3.24
N VAL A 195 -21.88 -16.15 -3.30
CA VAL A 195 -22.06 -15.30 -2.11
C VAL A 195 -23.55 -15.01 -1.97
N GLY A 196 -24.15 -15.54 -0.92
CA GLY A 196 -25.56 -15.35 -0.61
C GLY A 196 -25.84 -14.11 0.24
N PRO A 197 -27.13 -13.80 0.48
CA PRO A 197 -27.50 -12.63 1.30
C PRO A 197 -27.06 -12.70 2.76
N GLU A 198 -26.85 -13.90 3.28
CA GLU A 198 -26.42 -14.13 4.67
C GLU A 198 -24.91 -14.17 4.83
N ASP A 199 -24.16 -14.15 3.72
CA ASP A 199 -22.71 -14.19 3.76
C ASP A 199 -22.11 -12.81 4.04
N ASP A 200 -21.14 -12.73 4.95
CA ASP A 200 -20.34 -11.52 5.17
C ASP A 200 -19.13 -11.52 4.22
N LEU A 201 -19.33 -10.88 3.07
CA LEU A 201 -18.24 -10.66 2.11
C LEU A 201 -17.63 -9.28 2.29
N ARG A 202 -16.33 -9.25 2.58
CA ARG A 202 -15.53 -8.01 2.63
C ARG A 202 -14.36 -8.10 1.67
N ILE A 203 -14.29 -7.17 0.72
CA ILE A 203 -13.12 -7.02 -0.14
C ILE A 203 -12.04 -6.29 0.66
N VAL A 204 -10.88 -6.93 0.83
CA VAL A 204 -9.70 -6.36 1.49
C VAL A 204 -8.88 -5.54 0.51
N GLY A 205 -8.80 -6.02 -0.74
CA GLY A 205 -8.09 -5.31 -1.79
C GLY A 205 -8.00 -6.08 -3.10
N LYS A 206 -7.51 -5.38 -4.11
CA LYS A 206 -7.29 -5.89 -5.47
C LYS A 206 -5.83 -6.28 -5.65
N VAL A 207 -5.58 -7.45 -6.22
CA VAL A 207 -4.24 -7.88 -6.65
C VAL A 207 -3.81 -7.05 -7.85
N VAL A 208 -2.67 -6.36 -7.73
CA VAL A 208 -2.11 -5.51 -8.79
C VAL A 208 -0.83 -6.06 -9.39
N ALA A 209 -0.13 -6.95 -8.67
CA ALA A 209 1.02 -7.69 -9.19
C ALA A 209 1.23 -9.00 -8.43
N VAL A 210 1.96 -9.92 -9.07
CA VAL A 210 2.41 -11.19 -8.50
C VAL A 210 3.93 -11.24 -8.58
N ARG A 211 4.58 -11.57 -7.48
CA ARG A 211 6.01 -11.86 -7.43
C ARG A 211 6.22 -13.32 -7.06
N ARG A 212 6.93 -14.03 -7.89
CA ARG A 212 7.30 -15.42 -7.58
C ARG A 212 8.30 -15.44 -6.44
N SER A 213 8.07 -16.32 -5.47
CA SER A 213 9.09 -16.64 -4.48
C SER A 213 10.25 -17.32 -5.19
N SER A 214 11.48 -16.82 -4.98
CA SER A 214 12.70 -17.46 -5.50
C SER A 214 13.14 -18.66 -4.66
N ASP A 215 12.40 -19.04 -3.63
CA ASP A 215 12.65 -20.24 -2.86
C ASP A 215 12.31 -21.49 -3.70
N LYS A 216 13.25 -21.86 -4.56
CA LYS A 216 13.29 -23.23 -5.09
C LYS A 216 13.88 -24.11 -3.99
N THR A 217 13.04 -24.94 -3.41
CA THR A 217 13.49 -26.18 -2.72
C THR A 217 14.11 -27.09 -3.73
#